data_5d25fa846cc317e8516dc03949578c13
#
_entry.id   5d25fa846cc317e8516dc03949578c13
#
_cell.length_a   1.000
_cell.length_b   1.000
_cell.length_c   1.000
_cell.angle_alpha   90.00
_cell.angle_beta   90.00
_cell.angle_gamma   90.00
#
_symmetry.space_group_name_H-M   'P 1'
#
loop_
_entity.id
_entity.type
_entity.pdbx_description
1 polymer ?
#
loop_
_entity_poly.entity_id
_entity_poly.type
_entity_poly.pdbx_seq_one_letter_code
_entity_poly.pdbx_strand_id
1 'polypeptide(L)'
;DDTFTGNIQRVRDICQLLIDRGLSKRMTWLCNARVNLDYDTMVIMKKAGCRLIIPGIESGSNQILKNIKKGTNLDLIRKYIKNAKKAGLLVHACYMVGNQGETKETMQETLKLAFELNTDTMQFYPLLPFPGTEAYAWAKKNGYINGKYDEYVKEDGTINCVLNLPGISGEEMVKFCDDARKKYYLRPQYIMHRLWMGLKDPRDLKRSMKAFLKIKKFLFK
;
A
#
# COMPACT_ATOMS: atom_id res chain seq x y z
N ASP A 1 11.48 3.48 -10.22
CA ASP A 1 10.46 3.26 -11.26
C ASP A 1 9.08 3.28 -10.62
N ASP A 2 8.21 4.15 -11.12
CA ASP A 2 6.87 4.39 -10.54
C ASP A 2 5.99 3.14 -10.62
N THR A 3 6.09 2.36 -11.68
CA THR A 3 5.34 1.11 -11.81
C THR A 3 6.15 0.08 -12.58
N PHE A 4 7.00 -0.66 -11.90
CA PHE A 4 7.83 -1.70 -12.51
C PHE A 4 7.01 -2.74 -13.29
N THR A 5 5.82 -3.08 -12.80
CA THR A 5 4.96 -4.13 -13.37
C THR A 5 3.98 -3.63 -14.46
N GLY A 6 4.21 -2.45 -15.02
CA GLY A 6 3.37 -1.91 -16.09
C GLY A 6 3.40 -2.73 -17.39
N ASN A 7 4.50 -3.42 -17.67
CA ASN A 7 4.67 -4.33 -18.80
C ASN A 7 5.20 -5.68 -18.30
N ILE A 8 4.36 -6.70 -18.36
CA ILE A 8 4.66 -8.04 -17.81
C ILE A 8 5.81 -8.73 -18.54
N GLN A 9 5.89 -8.59 -19.87
CA GLN A 9 6.97 -9.19 -20.66
C GLN A 9 8.32 -8.58 -20.23
N ARG A 10 8.42 -7.25 -20.15
CA ARG A 10 9.62 -6.56 -19.65
C ARG A 10 10.03 -7.04 -18.24
N VAL A 11 9.06 -7.27 -17.35
CA VAL A 11 9.35 -7.83 -16.01
C VAL A 11 10.02 -9.18 -16.11
N ARG A 12 9.46 -10.09 -16.93
CA ARG A 12 10.01 -11.44 -17.12
C ARG A 12 11.41 -11.40 -17.71
N ASP A 13 11.63 -10.57 -18.74
CA ASP A 13 12.92 -10.42 -19.41
C ASP A 13 14.00 -9.90 -18.46
N ILE A 14 13.70 -8.87 -17.68
CA ILE A 14 14.61 -8.33 -16.65
C ILE A 14 14.90 -9.40 -15.59
N CYS A 15 13.88 -10.09 -15.09
CA CYS A 15 14.06 -11.14 -14.10
C CYS A 15 14.92 -12.29 -14.62
N GLN A 16 14.73 -12.70 -15.87
CA GLN A 16 15.54 -13.75 -16.50
C GLN A 16 17.00 -13.31 -16.61
N LEU A 17 17.26 -12.09 -17.07
CA LEU A 17 18.63 -11.53 -17.14
C LEU A 17 19.31 -11.48 -15.76
N LEU A 18 18.58 -11.13 -14.70
CA LEU A 18 19.12 -11.13 -13.33
C LEU A 18 19.50 -12.53 -12.86
N ILE A 19 18.71 -13.54 -13.23
CA ILE A 19 18.96 -14.96 -12.93
C ILE A 19 20.18 -15.45 -13.70
N ASP A 20 20.22 -15.27 -15.02
CA ASP A 20 21.26 -15.76 -15.93
C ASP A 20 22.63 -15.17 -15.58
N ARG A 21 22.67 -13.91 -15.16
CA ARG A 21 23.91 -13.24 -14.71
C ARG A 21 24.28 -13.53 -13.25
N GLY A 22 23.53 -14.38 -12.56
CA GLY A 22 23.77 -14.73 -11.16
C GLY A 22 23.57 -13.57 -10.15
N LEU A 23 23.02 -12.45 -10.60
CA LEU A 23 22.82 -11.26 -9.76
C LEU A 23 21.76 -11.50 -8.67
N SER A 24 20.78 -12.37 -8.92
CA SER A 24 19.74 -12.76 -7.97
C SER A 24 20.29 -13.35 -6.67
N LYS A 25 21.51 -13.92 -6.69
CA LYS A 25 22.21 -14.46 -5.49
C LYS A 25 22.92 -13.38 -4.67
N ARG A 26 23.19 -12.23 -5.27
CA ARG A 26 24.00 -11.16 -4.70
C ARG A 26 23.20 -9.95 -4.20
N MET A 27 21.97 -9.80 -4.71
CA MET A 27 21.12 -8.66 -4.39
C MET A 27 19.69 -9.07 -4.13
N THR A 28 19.01 -8.30 -3.31
CA THR A 28 17.55 -8.35 -3.15
C THR A 28 16.95 -6.99 -3.48
N TRP A 29 15.78 -7.00 -4.11
CA TRP A 29 15.12 -5.78 -4.56
C TRP A 29 13.63 -5.78 -4.21
N LEU A 30 13.01 -4.63 -4.37
CA LEU A 30 11.58 -4.39 -4.20
C LEU A 30 11.08 -3.51 -5.34
N CYS A 31 9.78 -3.52 -5.60
CA CYS A 31 9.18 -2.66 -6.61
C CYS A 31 7.74 -2.28 -6.28
N ASN A 32 7.32 -1.14 -6.83
CA ASN A 32 5.92 -0.81 -6.94
C ASN A 32 5.25 -1.71 -7.98
N ALA A 33 4.05 -2.15 -7.71
CA ALA A 33 3.34 -3.12 -8.53
C ALA A 33 1.88 -2.73 -8.76
N ARG A 34 1.35 -3.08 -9.93
CA ARG A 34 -0.10 -3.11 -10.17
C ARG A 34 -0.67 -4.46 -9.74
N VAL A 35 -1.96 -4.51 -9.46
CA VAL A 35 -2.71 -5.73 -9.14
C VAL A 35 -3.04 -6.52 -10.43
N ASN A 36 -2.03 -6.76 -11.26
CA ASN A 36 -2.16 -7.40 -12.58
C ASN A 36 -1.15 -8.53 -12.82
N LEU A 37 -0.28 -8.83 -11.85
CA LEU A 37 0.71 -9.90 -11.99
C LEU A 37 0.06 -11.27 -11.88
N ASP A 38 0.37 -12.15 -12.81
CA ASP A 38 0.07 -13.57 -12.71
C ASP A 38 1.04 -14.30 -11.77
N TYR A 39 0.65 -15.49 -11.34
CA TYR A 39 1.44 -16.29 -10.38
C TYR A 39 2.83 -16.63 -10.89
N ASP A 40 2.95 -17.01 -12.16
CA ASP A 40 4.23 -17.45 -12.75
C ASP A 40 5.23 -16.30 -12.83
N THR A 41 4.75 -15.10 -13.17
CA THR A 41 5.57 -13.87 -13.13
C THR A 41 6.03 -13.56 -11.69
N MET A 42 5.18 -13.73 -10.68
CA MET A 42 5.57 -13.55 -9.27
C MET A 42 6.65 -14.57 -8.86
N VAL A 43 6.56 -15.82 -9.33
CA VAL A 43 7.56 -16.86 -9.06
C VAL A 43 8.90 -16.50 -9.70
N ILE A 44 8.92 -16.03 -10.96
CA ILE A 44 10.14 -15.59 -11.64
C ILE A 44 10.74 -14.38 -10.91
N MET A 45 9.95 -13.39 -10.54
CA MET A 45 10.39 -12.25 -9.74
C MET A 45 11.07 -12.70 -8.43
N LYS A 46 10.46 -13.67 -7.72
CA LYS A 46 11.05 -14.23 -6.49
C LYS A 46 12.41 -14.88 -6.77
N LYS A 47 12.54 -15.70 -7.82
CA LYS A 47 13.80 -16.31 -8.24
C LYS A 47 14.85 -15.28 -8.62
N ALA A 48 14.43 -14.16 -9.22
CA ALA A 48 15.29 -13.04 -9.58
C ALA A 48 15.73 -12.16 -8.39
N GLY A 49 15.36 -12.51 -7.14
CA GLY A 49 15.76 -11.79 -5.93
C GLY A 49 14.75 -10.74 -5.47
N CYS A 50 13.55 -10.66 -6.07
CA CYS A 50 12.49 -9.80 -5.54
C CYS A 50 12.06 -10.29 -4.16
N ARG A 51 12.16 -9.42 -3.18
CA ARG A 51 11.77 -9.73 -1.80
C ARG A 51 10.38 -9.20 -1.45
N LEU A 52 10.05 -8.01 -1.93
CA LEU A 52 8.85 -7.27 -1.56
C LEU A 52 8.22 -6.63 -2.78
N ILE A 53 6.91 -6.72 -2.89
CA ILE A 53 6.11 -5.95 -3.84
C ILE A 53 5.21 -4.96 -3.09
N ILE A 54 4.96 -3.81 -3.72
CA ILE A 54 4.19 -2.70 -3.15
C ILE A 54 2.98 -2.44 -4.06
N PRO A 55 1.89 -3.21 -3.91
CA PRO A 55 0.68 -2.97 -4.70
C PRO A 55 -0.16 -1.83 -4.12
N GLY A 56 -0.64 -0.95 -4.99
CA GLY A 56 -1.70 -0.02 -4.67
C GLY A 56 -3.05 -0.76 -4.68
N ILE A 57 -3.56 -1.10 -3.51
CA ILE A 57 -4.89 -1.72 -3.31
C ILE A 57 -5.98 -0.63 -3.38
N GLU A 58 -5.69 0.51 -2.79
CA GLU A 58 -6.43 1.76 -2.67
C GLU A 58 -7.68 1.63 -1.80
N SER A 59 -8.67 0.82 -2.15
CA SER A 59 -9.95 0.77 -1.44
C SER A 59 -10.48 -0.65 -1.26
N GLY A 60 -11.28 -0.84 -0.20
CA GLY A 60 -12.08 -2.04 0.07
C GLY A 60 -13.49 -1.97 -0.52
N SER A 61 -13.78 -0.95 -1.33
CA SER A 61 -15.07 -0.79 -2.01
C SER A 61 -14.91 -0.91 -3.52
N ASN A 62 -15.64 -1.84 -4.14
CA ASN A 62 -15.67 -1.97 -5.61
C ASN A 62 -16.17 -0.68 -6.29
N GLN A 63 -17.08 0.06 -5.65
CA GLN A 63 -17.57 1.33 -6.19
C GLN A 63 -16.45 2.38 -6.22
N ILE A 64 -15.67 2.50 -5.14
CA ILE A 64 -14.53 3.43 -5.09
C ILE A 64 -13.48 3.03 -6.13
N LEU A 65 -13.12 1.74 -6.22
CA LEU A 65 -12.16 1.23 -7.22
C LEU A 65 -12.61 1.57 -8.66
N LYS A 66 -13.90 1.51 -8.95
CA LYS A 66 -14.47 1.93 -10.24
C LYS A 66 -14.37 3.44 -10.44
N ASN A 67 -14.71 4.24 -9.43
CA ASN A 67 -14.68 5.70 -9.49
C ASN A 67 -13.26 6.23 -9.79
N ILE A 68 -12.22 5.62 -9.20
CA ILE A 68 -10.82 5.98 -9.44
C ILE A 68 -10.22 5.28 -10.67
N LYS A 69 -11.02 4.58 -11.45
CA LYS A 69 -10.60 3.85 -12.67
C LYS A 69 -9.41 2.90 -12.42
N LYS A 70 -9.39 2.22 -11.26
CA LYS A 70 -8.25 1.38 -10.85
C LYS A 70 -8.05 0.16 -11.76
N GLY A 71 -9.10 -0.27 -12.49
CA GLY A 71 -9.03 -1.42 -13.40
C GLY A 71 -8.90 -2.77 -12.67
N THR A 72 -9.34 -2.84 -11.41
CA THR A 72 -9.36 -4.07 -10.59
C THR A 72 -10.63 -4.12 -9.74
N ASN A 73 -10.84 -5.23 -9.05
CA ASN A 73 -11.93 -5.44 -8.09
C ASN A 73 -11.43 -6.26 -6.90
N LEU A 74 -12.27 -6.40 -5.87
CA LEU A 74 -11.90 -7.06 -4.62
C LEU A 74 -11.48 -8.52 -4.81
N ASP A 75 -12.10 -9.26 -5.72
CA ASP A 75 -11.78 -10.68 -5.95
C ASP A 75 -10.40 -10.83 -6.63
N LEU A 76 -10.09 -9.96 -7.59
CA LEU A 76 -8.77 -9.90 -8.20
C LEU A 76 -7.70 -9.52 -7.18
N ILE A 77 -7.97 -8.57 -6.30
CA ILE A 77 -7.09 -8.17 -5.21
C ILE A 77 -6.82 -9.37 -4.27
N ARG A 78 -7.85 -10.09 -3.83
CA ARG A 78 -7.72 -11.28 -2.99
C ARG A 78 -6.86 -12.36 -3.65
N LYS A 79 -7.16 -12.65 -4.93
CA LYS A 79 -6.39 -13.62 -5.74
C LYS A 79 -4.93 -13.20 -5.87
N TYR A 80 -4.68 -11.92 -6.15
CA TYR A 80 -3.34 -11.36 -6.28
C TYR A 80 -2.52 -11.53 -5.00
N ILE A 81 -3.06 -11.15 -3.84
CA ILE A 81 -2.39 -11.28 -2.55
C ILE A 81 -2.13 -12.74 -2.19
N LYS A 82 -3.09 -13.64 -2.45
CA LYS A 82 -2.92 -15.08 -2.26
C LYS A 82 -1.76 -15.61 -3.11
N ASN A 83 -1.68 -15.22 -4.38
CA ASN A 83 -0.61 -15.62 -5.28
C ASN A 83 0.75 -15.08 -4.84
N ALA A 84 0.83 -13.81 -4.42
CA ALA A 84 2.07 -13.22 -3.93
C ALA A 84 2.62 -13.97 -2.71
N LYS A 85 1.76 -14.27 -1.74
CA LYS A 85 2.12 -15.09 -0.56
C LYS A 85 2.58 -16.49 -0.97
N LYS A 86 1.86 -17.15 -1.89
CA LYS A 86 2.23 -18.49 -2.40
C LYS A 86 3.56 -18.47 -3.13
N ALA A 87 3.88 -17.40 -3.86
CA ALA A 87 5.18 -17.22 -4.53
C ALA A 87 6.32 -16.86 -3.55
N GLY A 88 6.02 -16.65 -2.25
CA GLY A 88 6.99 -16.28 -1.23
C GLY A 88 7.45 -14.82 -1.30
N LEU A 89 6.67 -13.95 -1.93
CA LEU A 89 6.89 -12.51 -1.94
C LEU A 89 6.28 -11.88 -0.69
N LEU A 90 7.00 -10.96 -0.07
CA LEU A 90 6.44 -10.08 0.93
C LEU A 90 5.58 -8.99 0.26
N VAL A 91 4.55 -8.54 0.94
CA VAL A 91 3.62 -7.53 0.41
C VAL A 91 3.51 -6.34 1.36
N HIS A 92 3.78 -5.15 0.82
CA HIS A 92 3.45 -3.88 1.45
C HIS A 92 2.23 -3.28 0.75
N ALA A 93 1.05 -3.46 1.34
CA ALA A 93 -0.20 -2.98 0.72
C ALA A 93 -0.42 -1.49 1.00
N CYS A 94 -0.73 -0.72 -0.06
CA CYS A 94 -1.06 0.69 0.06
C CYS A 94 -2.56 0.90 -0.12
N TYR A 95 -3.15 1.66 0.80
CA TYR A 95 -4.56 2.05 0.81
C TYR A 95 -4.68 3.56 0.83
N MET A 96 -5.72 4.07 0.20
CA MET A 96 -5.99 5.50 0.11
C MET A 96 -7.45 5.77 0.47
N VAL A 97 -7.70 6.78 1.28
CA VAL A 97 -9.04 7.26 1.64
C VAL A 97 -9.24 8.69 1.16
N GLY A 98 -10.49 9.10 0.98
CA GLY A 98 -10.80 10.43 0.45
C GLY A 98 -10.99 10.44 -1.07
N ASN A 99 -11.16 9.29 -1.70
CA ASN A 99 -11.43 9.16 -3.12
C ASN A 99 -12.85 9.63 -3.50
N GLN A 100 -13.10 9.79 -4.79
CA GLN A 100 -14.44 10.14 -5.28
C GLN A 100 -15.50 9.13 -4.84
N GLY A 101 -16.51 9.60 -4.10
CA GLY A 101 -17.58 8.78 -3.54
C GLY A 101 -17.26 8.17 -2.19
N GLU A 102 -16.16 8.56 -1.55
CA GLU A 102 -15.77 8.07 -0.22
C GLU A 102 -16.80 8.45 0.84
N THR A 103 -17.08 7.54 1.74
CA THR A 103 -17.87 7.71 2.96
C THR A 103 -17.17 7.09 4.15
N LYS A 104 -17.66 7.35 5.37
CA LYS A 104 -17.10 6.70 6.58
C LYS A 104 -17.24 5.18 6.52
N GLU A 105 -18.29 4.68 5.89
CA GLU A 105 -18.56 3.24 5.70
C GLU A 105 -17.53 2.63 4.74
N THR A 106 -17.25 3.27 3.59
CA THR A 106 -16.27 2.75 2.61
C THR A 106 -14.84 2.79 3.15
N MET A 107 -14.51 3.78 4.00
CA MET A 107 -13.25 3.78 4.74
C MET A 107 -13.15 2.57 5.68
N GLN A 108 -14.23 2.20 6.39
CA GLN A 108 -14.26 1.00 7.24
C GLN A 108 -14.20 -0.30 6.41
N GLU A 109 -14.84 -0.37 5.24
CA GLU A 109 -14.69 -1.49 4.30
C GLU A 109 -13.22 -1.66 3.89
N THR A 110 -12.52 -0.56 3.63
CA THR A 110 -11.09 -0.58 3.28
C THR A 110 -10.24 -1.11 4.44
N LEU A 111 -10.51 -0.70 5.67
CA LEU A 111 -9.84 -1.24 6.85
C LEU A 111 -10.13 -2.73 7.06
N LYS A 112 -11.39 -3.14 6.86
CA LYS A 112 -11.79 -4.56 6.95
C LYS A 112 -11.05 -5.41 5.90
N LEU A 113 -10.95 -4.93 4.66
CA LEU A 113 -10.18 -5.60 3.62
C LEU A 113 -8.69 -5.70 4.00
N ALA A 114 -8.10 -4.65 4.58
CA ALA A 114 -6.70 -4.69 5.02
C ALA A 114 -6.46 -5.78 6.07
N PHE A 115 -7.39 -5.96 7.00
CA PHE A 115 -7.33 -7.05 7.99
C PHE A 115 -7.51 -8.43 7.36
N GLU A 116 -8.44 -8.57 6.42
CA GLU A 116 -8.67 -9.81 5.68
C GLU A 116 -7.43 -10.21 4.89
N LEU A 117 -6.86 -9.29 4.12
CA LEU A 117 -5.68 -9.57 3.29
C LEU A 117 -4.43 -9.88 4.13
N ASN A 118 -4.34 -9.34 5.34
CA ASN A 118 -3.27 -9.61 6.31
C ASN A 118 -1.89 -9.66 5.66
N THR A 119 -1.49 -8.57 5.03
CA THR A 119 -0.20 -8.42 4.36
C THR A 119 0.93 -8.19 5.34
N ASP A 120 2.20 -8.35 4.91
CA ASP A 120 3.37 -8.23 5.77
C ASP A 120 3.51 -6.85 6.39
N THR A 121 3.20 -5.82 5.61
CA THR A 121 3.09 -4.43 6.05
C THR A 121 2.01 -3.73 5.26
N MET A 122 1.50 -2.63 5.79
CA MET A 122 0.53 -1.82 5.08
C MET A 122 0.67 -0.34 5.40
N GLN A 123 0.10 0.50 4.56
CA GLN A 123 -0.01 1.92 4.76
C GLN A 123 -1.36 2.46 4.32
N PHE A 124 -1.90 3.41 5.10
CA PHE A 124 -3.07 4.21 4.75
C PHE A 124 -2.64 5.66 4.55
N TYR A 125 -3.14 6.27 3.49
CA TYR A 125 -2.94 7.69 3.19
C TYR A 125 -4.28 8.36 2.88
N PRO A 126 -4.48 9.62 3.29
CA PRO A 126 -5.51 10.44 2.71
C PRO A 126 -5.13 10.81 1.28
N LEU A 127 -6.11 10.97 0.41
CA LEU A 127 -5.90 11.49 -0.95
C LEU A 127 -5.31 12.90 -0.87
N LEU A 128 -4.17 13.09 -1.53
CA LEU A 128 -3.58 14.40 -1.79
C LEU A 128 -3.82 14.74 -3.26
N PRO A 129 -4.74 15.66 -3.57
CA PRO A 129 -5.10 15.98 -4.95
C PRO A 129 -4.02 16.87 -5.60
N PHE A 130 -3.03 16.26 -6.26
CA PHE A 130 -1.96 17.00 -6.93
C PHE A 130 -2.44 17.73 -8.19
N PRO A 131 -2.05 19.01 -8.39
CA PRO A 131 -2.37 19.75 -9.60
C PRO A 131 -2.02 18.98 -10.87
N GLY A 132 -2.89 19.05 -11.89
CA GLY A 132 -2.73 18.31 -13.14
C GLY A 132 -3.32 16.89 -13.13
N THR A 133 -3.79 16.37 -11.99
CA THR A 133 -4.47 15.07 -11.91
C THR A 133 -5.98 15.19 -12.05
N GLU A 134 -6.65 14.10 -12.49
CA GLU A 134 -8.13 14.02 -12.50
C GLU A 134 -8.71 14.21 -11.09
N ALA A 135 -8.03 13.68 -10.06
CA ALA A 135 -8.44 13.83 -8.66
C ALA A 135 -8.44 15.32 -8.24
N TYR A 136 -7.43 16.09 -8.65
CA TYR A 136 -7.39 17.53 -8.39
C TYR A 136 -8.52 18.27 -9.12
N ALA A 137 -8.72 17.98 -10.41
CA ALA A 137 -9.77 18.61 -11.20
C ALA A 137 -11.16 18.32 -10.61
N TRP A 138 -11.41 17.07 -10.20
CA TRP A 138 -12.63 16.68 -9.51
C TRP A 138 -12.82 17.40 -8.17
N ALA A 139 -11.82 17.40 -7.32
CA ALA A 139 -11.90 18.03 -6.00
C ALA A 139 -12.09 19.55 -6.11
N LYS A 140 -11.38 20.21 -7.04
CA LYS A 140 -11.51 21.65 -7.31
C LYS A 140 -12.91 22.01 -7.83
N LYS A 141 -13.43 21.25 -8.82
CA LYS A 141 -14.76 21.46 -9.40
C LYS A 141 -15.88 21.40 -8.33
N ASN A 142 -15.72 20.56 -7.32
CA ASN A 142 -16.72 20.37 -6.26
C ASN A 142 -16.45 21.25 -5.02
N GLY A 143 -15.43 22.10 -5.02
CA GLY A 143 -15.10 22.94 -3.88
C GLY A 143 -14.59 22.16 -2.64
N TYR A 144 -13.99 21.00 -2.84
CA TYR A 144 -13.53 20.14 -1.75
C TYR A 144 -12.11 20.43 -1.28
N ILE A 145 -11.35 21.25 -2.01
CA ILE A 145 -9.99 21.63 -1.64
C ILE A 145 -10.07 22.79 -0.63
N ASN A 146 -9.54 22.55 0.57
CA ASN A 146 -9.48 23.53 1.67
C ASN A 146 -8.00 23.75 2.06
N GLY A 147 -7.26 24.44 1.23
CA GLY A 147 -5.84 24.73 1.45
C GLY A 147 -5.04 24.81 0.16
N LYS A 148 -3.77 25.12 0.29
CA LYS A 148 -2.84 25.26 -0.82
C LYS A 148 -1.94 24.03 -0.92
N TYR A 149 -1.24 23.90 -2.05
CA TYR A 149 -0.33 22.79 -2.33
C TYR A 149 0.84 22.71 -1.33
N ASP A 150 1.35 23.85 -0.89
CA ASP A 150 2.43 23.96 0.11
C ASP A 150 2.00 23.50 1.51
N GLU A 151 0.69 23.38 1.75
CA GLU A 151 0.13 22.93 3.01
C GLU A 151 -0.07 21.39 3.10
N TYR A 152 0.27 20.63 2.05
CA TYR A 152 0.10 19.15 2.03
C TYR A 152 0.98 18.42 3.03
N VAL A 153 2.05 19.04 3.46
CA VAL A 153 2.96 18.52 4.48
C VAL A 153 3.11 19.58 5.56
N LYS A 154 2.91 19.20 6.81
CA LYS A 154 3.11 20.08 7.96
C LYS A 154 4.60 20.30 8.22
N GLU A 155 4.96 21.31 9.01
CA GLU A 155 6.35 21.63 9.38
C GLU A 155 7.08 20.43 10.03
N ASP A 156 6.37 19.57 10.76
CA ASP A 156 6.92 18.36 11.38
C ASP A 156 7.09 17.18 10.38
N GLY A 157 6.82 17.40 9.08
CA GLY A 157 6.89 16.39 8.03
C GLY A 157 5.71 15.42 7.98
N THR A 158 4.68 15.65 8.79
CA THR A 158 3.46 14.82 8.73
C THR A 158 2.52 15.26 7.62
N ILE A 159 1.75 14.30 7.09
CA ILE A 159 0.77 14.58 6.04
C ILE A 159 -0.36 15.45 6.60
N ASN A 160 -0.68 16.52 5.87
CA ASN A 160 -1.86 17.32 6.07
C ASN A 160 -2.83 17.10 4.90
N CYS A 161 -4.06 16.74 5.20
CA CYS A 161 -5.07 16.53 4.17
C CYS A 161 -5.85 17.83 3.96
N VAL A 162 -5.65 18.46 2.81
CA VAL A 162 -6.36 19.69 2.42
C VAL A 162 -7.68 19.39 1.69
N LEU A 163 -8.16 18.18 1.77
CA LEU A 163 -9.39 17.72 1.13
C LEU A 163 -10.49 17.56 2.17
N ASN A 164 -11.63 18.23 1.97
CA ASN A 164 -12.84 18.03 2.75
C ASN A 164 -13.95 17.49 1.85
N LEU A 165 -14.47 16.31 2.19
CA LEU A 165 -15.60 15.69 1.50
C LEU A 165 -16.90 15.97 2.25
N PRO A 166 -18.07 15.82 1.63
CA PRO A 166 -19.34 15.86 2.33
C PRO A 166 -19.36 14.87 3.51
N GLY A 167 -19.44 15.39 4.74
CA GLY A 167 -19.48 14.58 5.96
C GLY A 167 -18.16 13.98 6.43
N ILE A 168 -17.01 14.31 5.79
CA ILE A 168 -15.68 13.83 6.21
C ILE A 168 -14.66 14.96 6.03
N SER A 169 -14.10 15.46 7.12
CA SER A 169 -13.02 16.44 7.05
C SER A 169 -11.66 15.81 6.74
N GLY A 170 -10.72 16.64 6.26
CA GLY A 170 -9.33 16.22 6.06
C GLY A 170 -8.68 15.70 7.35
N GLU A 171 -8.98 16.33 8.48
CA GLU A 171 -8.50 15.90 9.81
C GLU A 171 -9.05 14.52 10.19
N GLU A 172 -10.34 14.25 9.92
CA GLU A 172 -10.95 12.94 10.16
C GLU A 172 -10.29 11.86 9.31
N MET A 173 -9.95 12.17 8.04
CA MET A 173 -9.24 11.23 7.15
C MET A 173 -7.83 10.93 7.66
N VAL A 174 -7.08 11.95 8.08
CA VAL A 174 -5.73 11.76 8.67
C VAL A 174 -5.82 10.91 9.95
N LYS A 175 -6.73 11.26 10.85
CA LYS A 175 -6.96 10.50 12.09
C LYS A 175 -7.34 9.04 11.79
N PHE A 176 -8.23 8.82 10.81
CA PHE A 176 -8.58 7.45 10.40
C PHE A 176 -7.36 6.66 9.92
N CYS A 177 -6.48 7.27 9.11
CA CYS A 177 -5.26 6.63 8.63
C CYS A 177 -4.32 6.26 9.78
N ASP A 178 -4.19 7.13 10.79
CA ASP A 178 -3.38 6.87 11.99
C ASP A 178 -3.97 5.74 12.82
N ASP A 179 -5.28 5.78 13.07
CA ASP A 179 -6.00 4.74 13.82
C ASP A 179 -5.97 3.39 13.10
N ALA A 180 -6.10 3.39 11.76
CA ALA A 180 -5.98 2.19 10.95
C ALA A 180 -4.59 1.55 11.09
N ARG A 181 -3.52 2.36 11.07
CA ARG A 181 -2.14 1.89 11.30
C ARG A 181 -1.98 1.32 12.69
N LYS A 182 -2.45 2.02 13.73
CA LYS A 182 -2.41 1.53 15.12
C LYS A 182 -3.13 0.20 15.25
N LYS A 183 -4.38 0.12 14.80
CA LYS A 183 -5.19 -1.09 14.84
C LYS A 183 -4.54 -2.26 14.09
N TYR A 184 -3.89 -1.99 12.95
CA TYR A 184 -3.25 -3.05 12.16
C TYR A 184 -2.01 -3.59 12.83
N TYR A 185 -1.07 -2.74 13.24
CA TYR A 185 0.25 -3.15 13.72
C TYR A 185 0.24 -3.62 15.17
N LEU A 186 -0.72 -3.18 15.99
CA LEU A 186 -0.84 -3.58 17.39
C LEU A 186 -1.69 -4.85 17.59
N ARG A 187 -2.18 -5.48 16.52
CA ARG A 187 -2.91 -6.75 16.65
C ARG A 187 -2.01 -7.83 17.23
N PRO A 188 -2.46 -8.59 18.25
CA PRO A 188 -1.68 -9.69 18.81
C PRO A 188 -1.24 -10.70 17.74
N GLN A 189 -2.14 -11.06 16.83
CA GLN A 189 -1.85 -11.97 15.72
C GLN A 189 -0.72 -11.46 14.80
N TYR A 190 -0.68 -10.14 14.52
CA TYR A 190 0.38 -9.54 13.73
C TYR A 190 1.72 -9.60 14.46
N ILE A 191 1.73 -9.23 15.74
CA ILE A 191 2.93 -9.24 16.59
C ILE A 191 3.49 -10.67 16.69
N MET A 192 2.64 -11.66 16.99
CA MET A 192 3.02 -13.07 17.05
C MET A 192 3.59 -13.57 15.72
N HIS A 193 2.93 -13.24 14.60
CA HIS A 193 3.41 -13.62 13.28
C HIS A 193 4.79 -13.01 12.97
N ARG A 194 5.00 -11.73 13.30
CA ARG A 194 6.29 -11.06 13.08
C ARG A 194 7.40 -11.62 13.95
N LEU A 195 7.11 -11.98 15.20
CA LEU A 195 8.05 -12.66 16.08
C LEU A 195 8.45 -14.03 15.51
N TRP A 196 7.46 -14.82 15.07
CA TRP A 196 7.71 -16.13 14.47
C TRP A 196 8.54 -16.06 13.19
N MET A 197 8.27 -15.09 12.30
CA MET A 197 9.08 -14.84 11.11
C MET A 197 10.50 -14.41 11.48
N GLY A 198 10.65 -13.62 12.53
CA GLY A 198 11.95 -13.19 13.05
C GLY A 198 12.81 -14.34 13.60
N LEU A 199 12.17 -15.36 14.19
CA LEU A 199 12.87 -16.58 14.64
C LEU A 199 13.41 -17.39 13.46
N LYS A 200 12.71 -17.36 12.31
CA LYS A 200 13.16 -18.06 11.09
C LYS A 200 14.27 -17.32 10.33
N ASP A 201 14.28 -15.99 10.34
CA ASP A 201 15.30 -15.16 9.72
C ASP A 201 15.69 -14.00 10.66
N PRO A 202 16.85 -14.09 11.35
CA PRO A 202 17.34 -13.04 12.24
C PRO A 202 17.49 -11.67 11.56
N ARG A 203 17.74 -11.65 10.24
CA ARG A 203 17.84 -10.41 9.47
C ARG A 203 16.45 -9.75 9.35
N ASP A 204 15.39 -10.56 9.25
CA ASP A 204 14.02 -10.06 9.22
C ASP A 204 13.59 -9.51 10.59
N LEU A 205 14.02 -10.13 11.69
CA LEU A 205 13.82 -9.62 13.04
C LEU A 205 14.46 -8.23 13.20
N LYS A 206 15.73 -8.08 12.81
CA LYS A 206 16.45 -6.79 12.89
C LYS A 206 15.74 -5.68 12.07
N ARG A 207 15.23 -6.03 10.87
CA ARG A 207 14.45 -5.10 10.02
C ARG A 207 13.14 -4.73 10.67
N SER A 208 12.42 -5.70 11.24
CA SER A 208 11.14 -5.49 11.93
C SER A 208 11.31 -4.60 13.15
N MET A 209 12.35 -4.81 13.95
CA MET A 209 12.67 -3.94 15.09
C MET A 209 12.98 -2.50 14.65
N LYS A 210 13.80 -2.33 13.61
CA LYS A 210 14.08 -0.98 13.07
C LYS A 210 12.80 -0.29 12.56
N ALA A 211 11.94 -1.03 11.87
CA ALA A 211 10.65 -0.51 11.40
C ALA A 211 9.75 -0.12 12.58
N PHE A 212 9.64 -0.98 13.59
CA PHE A 212 8.86 -0.70 14.80
C PHE A 212 9.34 0.56 15.53
N LEU A 213 10.65 0.73 15.70
CA LEU A 213 11.22 1.93 16.34
C LEU A 213 10.88 3.21 15.57
N LYS A 214 10.84 3.16 14.23
CA LYS A 214 10.39 4.31 13.40
C LYS A 214 8.90 4.59 13.54
N ILE A 215 8.08 3.54 13.57
CA ILE A 215 6.62 3.66 13.68
C ILE A 215 6.19 3.98 15.12
N LYS A 216 6.99 3.63 16.13
CA LYS A 216 6.67 3.87 17.55
C LYS A 216 6.22 5.30 17.83
N LYS A 217 6.88 6.30 17.23
CA LYS A 217 6.50 7.72 17.38
C LYS A 217 5.06 8.01 16.91
N PHE A 218 4.54 7.24 15.95
CA PHE A 218 3.18 7.38 15.41
C PHE A 218 2.16 6.48 16.13
N LEU A 219 2.63 5.36 16.71
CA LEU A 219 1.74 4.43 17.41
C LEU A 219 1.38 4.86 18.82
N PHE A 220 2.23 5.67 19.45
CA PHE A 220 2.09 6.08 20.86
C PHE A 220 2.01 7.61 21.03
N LYS A 221 1.69 8.35 19.96
CA LYS A 221 1.10 9.69 20.02
C LYS A 221 -0.40 9.52 20.25
#